data_ffa55a9f515ccb89f9683cb753693808
#
_entry.id   ffa55a9f515ccb89f9683cb753693808
#
_cell.length_a   1.000
_cell.length_b   1.000
_cell.length_c   1.000
_cell.angle_alpha   90.00
_cell.angle_beta   90.00
_cell.angle_gamma   90.00
#
_symmetry.space_group_name_H-M   'P 1'
#
loop_
_entity.id
_entity.type
_entity.pdbx_description
1 polymer ?
#
loop_
_entity_poly.entity_id
_entity_poly.type
_entity_poly.pdbx_seq_one_letter_code
_entity_poly.pdbx_strand_id
1 'polypeptide(L)'
;YNEETRSTEILNQAQEALDFDLLETMFTDEEGKLGETENTQPALLTHSVALLEALENLNADFTMGHSLGEYSSLVASGVLSFEDAVKIVRKRGQLMAQAFPNGVGSMAAVLGLDYEEVDKICKDLSNEEEIIEPANINSPGQIVVSGHKTLIDKLVEEGKTLGAKRVLPLAVSGPFH
;
A
#
# COMPACT_ATOMS: atom_id res chain seq x y z
N TYR A 1 -16.06 16.84 6.49
CA TYR A 1 -16.36 15.83 7.52
C TYR A 1 -17.57 16.21 8.36
N ASN A 2 -17.68 17.40 8.91
CA ASN A 2 -18.78 17.79 9.80
C ASN A 2 -20.12 18.12 9.06
N GLU A 3 -20.09 18.22 7.76
CA GLU A 3 -21.24 18.64 6.94
C GLU A 3 -21.89 17.47 6.22
N GLU A 4 -21.17 16.35 6.02
CA GLU A 4 -21.64 15.17 5.30
C GLU A 4 -21.97 14.03 6.28
N THR A 5 -23.26 13.77 6.50
CA THR A 5 -23.73 12.81 7.52
C THR A 5 -23.25 11.38 7.24
N ARG A 6 -23.31 10.91 5.97
CA ARG A 6 -22.93 9.53 5.62
C ARG A 6 -21.44 9.30 5.78
N SER A 7 -20.63 10.23 5.29
CA SER A 7 -19.17 10.16 5.49
C SER A 7 -18.79 10.20 6.96
N THR A 8 -19.49 11.01 7.76
CA THR A 8 -19.29 11.08 9.22
C THR A 8 -19.62 9.74 9.90
N GLU A 9 -20.68 9.07 9.48
CA GLU A 9 -21.06 7.75 9.99
C GLU A 9 -19.96 6.72 9.71
N ILE A 10 -19.40 6.68 8.51
CA ILE A 10 -18.29 5.79 8.15
C ILE A 10 -17.05 6.05 9.02
N LEU A 11 -16.68 7.31 9.22
CA LEU A 11 -15.55 7.69 10.09
C LEU A 11 -15.76 7.22 11.53
N ASN A 12 -16.95 7.40 12.06
CA ASN A 12 -17.30 6.96 13.42
C ASN A 12 -17.31 5.43 13.54
N GLN A 13 -17.89 4.71 12.56
CA GLN A 13 -17.86 3.24 12.53
C GLN A 13 -16.43 2.70 12.51
N ALA A 14 -15.54 3.31 11.74
CA ALA A 14 -14.13 2.91 11.72
C ALA A 14 -13.46 3.12 13.06
N GLN A 15 -13.70 4.26 13.71
CA GLN A 15 -13.17 4.57 15.04
C GLN A 15 -13.66 3.58 16.09
N GLU A 16 -14.94 3.22 16.07
CA GLU A 16 -15.54 2.26 17.00
C GLU A 16 -15.04 0.82 16.80
N ALA A 17 -14.68 0.46 15.56
CA ALA A 17 -14.20 -0.88 15.19
C ALA A 17 -12.74 -1.14 15.54
N LEU A 18 -11.96 -0.11 15.84
CA LEU A 18 -10.51 -0.18 16.05
C LEU A 18 -10.13 0.14 17.51
N ASP A 19 -9.00 -0.36 17.92
CA ASP A 19 -8.45 -0.25 19.27
C ASP A 19 -7.49 0.95 19.48
N PHE A 20 -7.43 1.87 18.50
CA PHE A 20 -6.59 3.07 18.55
C PHE A 20 -7.35 4.27 17.96
N ASP A 21 -6.85 5.48 18.19
CA ASP A 21 -7.46 6.71 17.69
C ASP A 21 -7.13 6.91 16.20
N LEU A 22 -7.98 6.30 15.34
CA LEU A 22 -7.85 6.42 13.89
C LEU A 22 -8.08 7.85 13.41
N LEU A 23 -9.06 8.55 13.99
CA LEU A 23 -9.41 9.90 13.52
C LEU A 23 -8.33 10.91 13.87
N GLU A 24 -7.71 10.80 15.05
CA GLU A 24 -6.53 11.59 15.39
C GLU A 24 -5.40 11.32 14.38
N THR A 25 -5.08 10.05 14.15
CA THR A 25 -4.05 9.62 13.19
C THR A 25 -4.33 10.14 11.77
N MET A 26 -5.59 10.17 11.32
CA MET A 26 -5.97 10.63 9.97
C MET A 26 -5.91 12.15 9.81
N PHE A 27 -6.29 12.91 10.83
CA PHE A 27 -6.53 14.36 10.69
C PHE A 27 -5.46 15.24 11.33
N THR A 28 -4.77 14.75 12.34
CA THR A 28 -3.80 15.52 13.13
C THR A 28 -2.41 14.91 13.04
N ASP A 29 -2.33 13.59 13.24
CA ASP A 29 -1.10 12.78 13.20
C ASP A 29 0.03 13.37 14.06
N GLU A 30 -0.29 13.79 15.29
CA GLU A 30 0.68 14.40 16.21
C GLU A 30 1.90 13.49 16.48
N GLU A 31 1.69 12.17 16.45
CA GLU A 31 2.75 11.19 16.66
C GLU A 31 3.48 10.76 15.37
N GLY A 32 3.03 11.22 14.19
CA GLY A 32 3.62 10.87 12.89
C GLY A 32 3.45 9.40 12.50
N LYS A 33 2.39 8.76 12.94
CA LYS A 33 2.12 7.32 12.78
C LYS A 33 1.32 6.95 11.53
N LEU A 34 0.75 7.92 10.82
CA LEU A 34 -0.07 7.66 9.63
C LEU A 34 0.72 6.90 8.54
N GLY A 35 2.03 7.13 8.44
CA GLY A 35 2.92 6.44 7.50
C GLY A 35 3.20 4.97 7.81
N GLU A 36 2.91 4.50 9.02
CA GLU A 36 3.06 3.09 9.40
C GLU A 36 1.98 2.26 8.71
N THR A 37 2.38 1.16 8.01
CA THR A 37 1.45 0.40 7.15
C THR A 37 0.22 -0.11 7.89
N GLU A 38 0.35 -0.43 9.19
CA GLU A 38 -0.78 -0.86 10.03
C GLU A 38 -1.81 0.24 10.30
N ASN A 39 -1.41 1.51 10.24
CA ASN A 39 -2.28 2.67 10.39
C ASN A 39 -2.73 3.21 9.02
N THR A 40 -1.83 3.25 8.04
CA THR A 40 -2.14 3.69 6.67
C THR A 40 -3.29 2.89 6.05
N GLN A 41 -3.30 1.57 6.23
CA GLN A 41 -4.29 0.72 5.55
C GLN A 41 -5.73 0.98 6.03
N PRO A 42 -6.05 0.96 7.34
CA PRO A 42 -7.40 1.30 7.78
C PRO A 42 -7.76 2.77 7.49
N ALA A 43 -6.81 3.70 7.54
CA ALA A 43 -7.04 5.10 7.17
C ALA A 43 -7.45 5.26 5.70
N LEU A 44 -6.73 4.63 4.77
CA LEU A 44 -7.04 4.67 3.34
C LEU A 44 -8.37 3.99 3.00
N LEU A 45 -8.67 2.83 3.62
CA LEU A 45 -9.96 2.16 3.44
C LEU A 45 -11.09 3.06 3.91
N THR A 46 -10.98 3.61 5.13
CA THR A 46 -12.00 4.48 5.72
C THR A 46 -12.22 5.73 4.87
N HIS A 47 -11.16 6.39 4.44
CA HIS A 47 -11.24 7.53 3.54
C HIS A 47 -11.94 7.20 2.22
N SER A 48 -11.57 6.07 1.59
CA SER A 48 -12.15 5.65 0.32
C SER A 48 -13.65 5.35 0.43
N VAL A 49 -14.06 4.64 1.50
CA VAL A 49 -15.47 4.32 1.73
C VAL A 49 -16.26 5.56 2.13
N ALA A 50 -15.71 6.46 2.95
CA ALA A 50 -16.35 7.72 3.30
C ALA A 50 -16.61 8.61 2.06
N LEU A 51 -15.67 8.65 1.11
CA LEU A 51 -15.87 9.32 -0.18
C LEU A 51 -16.94 8.62 -1.04
N LEU A 52 -16.92 7.29 -1.08
CA LEU A 52 -17.92 6.53 -1.82
C LEU A 52 -19.33 6.82 -1.31
N GLU A 53 -19.54 6.86 -0.01
CA GLU A 53 -20.83 7.15 0.62
C GLU A 53 -21.28 8.62 0.44
N ALA A 54 -20.36 9.53 0.18
CA ALA A 54 -20.67 10.91 -0.19
C ALA A 54 -21.18 11.05 -1.63
N LEU A 55 -20.89 10.05 -2.49
CA LEU A 55 -21.33 10.07 -3.90
C LEU A 55 -22.75 9.56 -4.04
N GLU A 56 -23.64 10.40 -4.56
CA GLU A 56 -25.02 10.00 -4.86
C GLU A 56 -25.09 9.28 -6.22
N ASN A 57 -25.92 8.22 -6.28
CA ASN A 57 -26.26 7.51 -7.51
C ASN A 57 -25.07 6.90 -8.28
N LEU A 58 -24.03 6.49 -7.57
CA LEU A 58 -22.94 5.75 -8.20
C LEU A 58 -23.37 4.31 -8.49
N ASN A 59 -23.51 3.98 -9.76
CA ASN A 59 -23.73 2.61 -10.23
C ASN A 59 -22.49 2.15 -11.00
N ALA A 60 -21.77 1.16 -10.46
CA ALA A 60 -20.63 0.56 -11.12
C ALA A 60 -20.97 -0.87 -11.57
N ASP A 61 -20.68 -1.19 -12.84
CA ASP A 61 -20.81 -2.58 -13.33
C ASP A 61 -19.69 -3.46 -12.80
N PHE A 62 -18.52 -2.88 -12.51
CA PHE A 62 -17.34 -3.55 -11.99
C PHE A 62 -16.63 -2.68 -10.97
N THR A 63 -16.03 -3.31 -9.98
CA THR A 63 -15.12 -2.67 -9.03
C THR A 63 -13.79 -3.39 -9.05
N MET A 64 -12.70 -2.66 -8.90
CA MET A 64 -11.36 -3.22 -8.81
C MET A 64 -10.50 -2.41 -7.85
N GLY A 65 -9.44 -3.02 -7.37
CA GLY A 65 -8.50 -2.35 -6.48
C GLY A 65 -7.13 -3.00 -6.50
N HIS A 66 -6.10 -2.19 -6.29
CA HIS A 66 -4.71 -2.64 -6.19
C HIS A 66 -4.30 -2.73 -4.73
N SER A 67 -3.75 -3.88 -4.31
CA SER A 67 -3.27 -4.12 -2.94
C SER A 67 -4.35 -3.84 -1.89
N LEU A 68 -4.23 -2.78 -1.09
CA LEU A 68 -5.27 -2.37 -0.15
C LEU A 68 -6.60 -2.01 -0.85
N GLY A 69 -6.54 -1.43 -2.04
CA GLY A 69 -7.72 -1.04 -2.81
C GLY A 69 -8.65 -2.20 -3.15
N GLU A 70 -8.16 -3.44 -3.16
CA GLU A 70 -9.00 -4.64 -3.31
C GLU A 70 -10.06 -4.73 -2.20
N TYR A 71 -9.69 -4.42 -0.95
CA TYR A 71 -10.63 -4.38 0.16
C TYR A 71 -11.67 -3.27 0.01
N SER A 72 -11.26 -2.09 -0.45
CA SER A 72 -12.20 -1.00 -0.80
C SER A 72 -13.17 -1.43 -1.90
N SER A 73 -12.68 -2.16 -2.91
CA SER A 73 -13.49 -2.73 -3.98
C SER A 73 -14.50 -3.76 -3.47
N LEU A 74 -14.11 -4.63 -2.54
CA LEU A 74 -15.00 -5.61 -1.91
C LEU A 74 -16.11 -4.95 -1.08
N VAL A 75 -15.79 -3.85 -0.39
CA VAL A 75 -16.80 -3.07 0.33
C VAL A 75 -17.74 -2.39 -0.66
N ALA A 76 -17.21 -1.73 -1.68
CA ALA A 76 -18.01 -1.04 -2.71
C ALA A 76 -18.97 -1.97 -3.46
N SER A 77 -18.58 -3.24 -3.66
CA SER A 77 -19.43 -4.27 -4.27
C SER A 77 -20.41 -4.95 -3.30
N GLY A 78 -20.37 -4.65 -2.01
CA GLY A 78 -21.21 -5.27 -0.99
C GLY A 78 -20.81 -6.70 -0.61
N VAL A 79 -19.66 -7.20 -1.06
CA VAL A 79 -19.15 -8.54 -0.73
C VAL A 79 -18.60 -8.60 0.69
N LEU A 80 -18.03 -7.51 1.18
CA LEU A 80 -17.46 -7.39 2.52
C LEU A 80 -18.10 -6.21 3.25
N SER A 81 -18.49 -6.40 4.51
CA SER A 81 -18.97 -5.28 5.33
C SER A 81 -17.82 -4.31 5.63
N PHE A 82 -18.13 -3.02 5.75
CA PHE A 82 -17.11 -2.02 6.07
C PHE A 82 -16.47 -2.29 7.44
N GLU A 83 -17.27 -2.68 8.44
CA GLU A 83 -16.77 -2.98 9.78
C GLU A 83 -15.77 -4.15 9.79
N ASP A 84 -16.05 -5.22 9.04
CA ASP A 84 -15.11 -6.34 8.91
C ASP A 84 -13.87 -5.93 8.11
N ALA A 85 -14.07 -5.18 7.02
CA ALA A 85 -12.98 -4.73 6.18
C ALA A 85 -11.95 -3.91 6.95
N VAL A 86 -12.38 -2.95 7.77
CA VAL A 86 -11.48 -2.08 8.53
C VAL A 86 -10.65 -2.88 9.55
N LYS A 87 -11.26 -3.88 10.21
CA LYS A 87 -10.56 -4.80 11.12
C LYS A 87 -9.56 -5.68 10.38
N ILE A 88 -9.95 -6.21 9.22
CA ILE A 88 -9.10 -7.05 8.38
C ILE A 88 -7.88 -6.29 7.88
N VAL A 89 -8.05 -5.08 7.34
CA VAL A 89 -6.92 -4.30 6.81
C VAL A 89 -6.00 -3.81 7.94
N ARG A 90 -6.53 -3.52 9.12
CA ARG A 90 -5.72 -3.28 10.33
C ARG A 90 -4.84 -4.49 10.63
N LYS A 91 -5.44 -5.68 10.70
CA LYS A 91 -4.71 -6.93 10.93
C LYS A 91 -3.70 -7.23 9.83
N ARG A 92 -4.07 -6.98 8.57
CA ARG A 92 -3.16 -7.12 7.42
C ARG A 92 -1.94 -6.23 7.59
N GLY A 93 -2.12 -4.94 7.91
CA GLY A 93 -1.04 -4.01 8.14
C GLY A 93 -0.09 -4.45 9.26
N GLN A 94 -0.65 -4.91 10.39
CA GLN A 94 0.13 -5.47 11.50
C GLN A 94 0.96 -6.70 11.10
N LEU A 95 0.37 -7.63 10.35
CA LEU A 95 1.08 -8.81 9.87
C LEU A 95 2.18 -8.45 8.87
N MET A 96 1.93 -7.50 7.98
CA MET A 96 2.93 -7.00 7.04
C MET A 96 4.10 -6.33 7.78
N ALA A 97 3.82 -5.50 8.78
CA ALA A 97 4.85 -4.84 9.60
C ALA A 97 5.72 -5.85 10.38
N GLN A 98 5.15 -7.00 10.75
CA GLN A 98 5.83 -8.06 11.52
C GLN A 98 6.48 -9.14 10.66
N ALA A 99 6.17 -9.18 9.36
CA ALA A 99 6.60 -10.28 8.48
C ALA A 99 8.11 -10.38 8.32
N PHE A 100 8.81 -9.26 8.46
CA PHE A 100 10.26 -9.19 8.35
C PHE A 100 10.89 -8.37 9.49
N PRO A 101 12.12 -8.70 9.91
CA PRO A 101 12.88 -7.86 10.80
C PRO A 101 13.12 -6.47 10.18
N ASN A 102 13.03 -5.42 10.99
CA ASN A 102 13.28 -4.06 10.53
C ASN A 102 14.65 -3.94 9.86
N GLY A 103 14.67 -3.31 8.70
CA GLY A 103 15.90 -3.02 7.95
C GLY A 103 16.43 -4.16 7.07
N VAL A 104 15.79 -5.34 7.06
CA VAL A 104 16.20 -6.48 6.20
C VAL A 104 15.65 -6.34 4.79
N GLY A 105 14.42 -5.88 4.66
CA GLY A 105 13.75 -5.73 3.37
C GLY A 105 13.44 -4.28 3.03
N SER A 106 13.23 -4.00 1.75
CA SER A 106 12.84 -2.70 1.22
C SER A 106 12.16 -2.83 -0.14
N MET A 107 11.70 -1.70 -0.68
CA MET A 107 11.10 -1.60 -2.01
C MET A 107 11.60 -0.35 -2.72
N ALA A 108 11.60 -0.40 -4.07
CA ALA A 108 11.88 0.77 -4.90
C ALA A 108 11.02 0.76 -6.17
N ALA A 109 10.65 1.95 -6.65
CA ALA A 109 9.97 2.11 -7.94
C ALA A 109 11.01 2.33 -9.03
N VAL A 110 11.02 1.45 -10.04
CA VAL A 110 11.85 1.53 -11.24
C VAL A 110 11.03 2.20 -12.34
N LEU A 111 11.56 3.28 -12.91
CA LEU A 111 10.90 4.07 -13.94
C LEU A 111 11.65 3.95 -15.26
N GLY A 112 10.89 3.76 -16.34
CA GLY A 112 11.38 3.85 -17.73
C GLY A 112 11.89 2.53 -18.31
N LEU A 113 11.69 1.40 -17.61
CA LEU A 113 11.95 0.05 -18.11
C LEU A 113 10.64 -0.74 -18.19
N ASP A 114 10.60 -1.75 -19.06
CA ASP A 114 9.52 -2.72 -19.11
C ASP A 114 9.70 -3.86 -18.09
N TYR A 115 8.72 -4.78 -18.03
CA TYR A 115 8.75 -5.86 -17.07
C TYR A 115 9.92 -6.82 -17.30
N GLU A 116 10.19 -7.18 -18.54
CA GLU A 116 11.24 -8.14 -18.92
C GLU A 116 12.62 -7.59 -18.55
N GLU A 117 12.84 -6.29 -18.77
CA GLU A 117 14.07 -5.61 -18.40
C GLU A 117 14.26 -5.57 -16.88
N VAL A 118 13.22 -5.22 -16.13
CA VAL A 118 13.27 -5.18 -14.65
C VAL A 118 13.45 -6.58 -14.07
N ASP A 119 12.71 -7.59 -14.55
CA ASP A 119 12.83 -8.98 -14.14
C ASP A 119 14.26 -9.52 -14.37
N LYS A 120 14.84 -9.20 -15.53
CA LYS A 120 16.23 -9.57 -15.82
C LYS A 120 17.20 -8.91 -14.83
N ILE A 121 17.06 -7.61 -14.57
CA ILE A 121 17.92 -6.90 -13.59
C ILE A 121 17.78 -7.54 -12.20
N CYS A 122 16.56 -7.86 -11.78
CA CYS A 122 16.32 -8.51 -10.50
C CYS A 122 17.02 -9.87 -10.41
N LYS A 123 16.94 -10.70 -11.46
CA LYS A 123 17.64 -11.98 -11.54
C LYS A 123 19.15 -11.85 -11.54
N ASP A 124 19.70 -10.86 -12.27
CA ASP A 124 21.13 -10.62 -12.37
C ASP A 124 21.71 -10.08 -11.03
N LEU A 125 20.92 -9.38 -10.23
CA LEU A 125 21.33 -8.87 -8.90
C LEU A 125 21.15 -9.90 -7.79
N SER A 126 20.18 -10.80 -7.90
CA SER A 126 19.88 -11.82 -6.87
C SER A 126 20.97 -12.91 -6.81
N ASN A 127 21.11 -13.52 -5.65
CA ASN A 127 22.02 -14.64 -5.39
C ASN A 127 21.34 -15.67 -4.46
N GLU A 128 22.07 -16.67 -3.95
CA GLU A 128 21.54 -17.72 -3.10
C GLU A 128 21.06 -17.24 -1.72
N GLU A 129 21.59 -16.08 -1.24
CA GLU A 129 21.31 -15.54 0.09
C GLU A 129 20.34 -14.34 0.04
N GLU A 130 20.41 -13.53 -1.02
CA GLU A 130 19.65 -12.29 -1.14
C GLU A 130 18.86 -12.26 -2.45
N ILE A 131 17.59 -11.89 -2.35
CA ILE A 131 16.63 -11.90 -3.47
C ILE A 131 15.99 -10.52 -3.62
N ILE A 132 15.78 -10.11 -4.87
CA ILE A 132 14.99 -8.96 -5.28
C ILE A 132 14.10 -9.40 -6.46
N GLU A 133 12.83 -8.99 -6.45
CA GLU A 133 11.84 -9.40 -7.46
C GLU A 133 10.93 -8.25 -7.85
N PRO A 134 10.38 -8.25 -9.10
CA PRO A 134 9.26 -7.37 -9.45
C PRO A 134 8.04 -7.71 -8.57
N ALA A 135 7.48 -6.70 -7.91
CA ALA A 135 6.39 -6.85 -6.95
C ALA A 135 5.07 -6.25 -7.46
N ASN A 136 5.11 -5.03 -8.03
CA ASN A 136 3.93 -4.36 -8.55
C ASN A 136 4.19 -3.82 -9.96
N ILE A 137 3.31 -4.15 -10.88
CA ILE A 137 3.29 -3.61 -12.25
C ILE A 137 2.23 -2.51 -12.28
N ASN A 138 2.63 -1.27 -11.96
CA ASN A 138 1.68 -0.17 -11.78
C ASN A 138 1.20 0.43 -13.11
N SER A 139 2.11 0.55 -14.06
CA SER A 139 1.80 1.01 -15.42
C SER A 139 2.97 0.67 -16.35
N PRO A 140 2.82 0.78 -17.68
CA PRO A 140 3.95 0.70 -18.58
C PRO A 140 5.07 1.64 -18.17
N GLY A 141 6.26 1.10 -17.92
CA GLY A 141 7.43 1.87 -17.49
C GLY A 141 7.42 2.30 -16.02
N GLN A 142 6.55 1.73 -15.17
CA GLN A 142 6.59 1.91 -13.71
C GLN A 142 6.37 0.58 -12.99
N ILE A 143 7.44 0.00 -12.51
CA ILE A 143 7.46 -1.30 -11.82
C ILE A 143 8.10 -1.11 -10.45
N VAL A 144 7.42 -1.61 -9.42
CA VAL A 144 7.98 -1.66 -8.07
C VAL A 144 8.67 -3.00 -7.88
N VAL A 145 9.87 -2.94 -7.35
CA VAL A 145 10.65 -4.12 -6.95
C VAL A 145 10.71 -4.21 -5.43
N SER A 146 10.77 -5.43 -4.93
CA SER A 146 10.76 -5.77 -3.51
C SER A 146 11.82 -6.82 -3.22
N GLY A 147 12.46 -6.74 -2.05
CA GLY A 147 13.46 -7.72 -1.67
C GLY A 147 14.40 -7.26 -0.57
N HIS A 148 15.58 -7.85 -0.53
CA HIS A 148 16.63 -7.50 0.43
C HIS A 148 17.08 -6.05 0.25
N LYS A 149 17.18 -5.33 1.37
CA LYS A 149 17.49 -3.90 1.36
C LYS A 149 18.82 -3.60 0.68
N THR A 150 19.83 -4.44 0.86
CA THR A 150 21.15 -4.34 0.22
C THR A 150 21.05 -4.31 -1.30
N LEU A 151 20.22 -5.18 -1.89
CA LEU A 151 19.98 -5.24 -3.34
C LEU A 151 19.12 -4.08 -3.83
N ILE A 152 18.13 -3.64 -3.04
CA ILE A 152 17.34 -2.43 -3.33
C ILE A 152 18.24 -1.19 -3.34
N ASP A 153 19.09 -1.02 -2.33
CA ASP A 153 20.03 0.11 -2.25
C ASP A 153 20.97 0.12 -3.47
N LYS A 154 21.53 -1.06 -3.83
CA LYS A 154 22.35 -1.21 -5.02
C LYS A 154 21.60 -0.83 -6.30
N LEU A 155 20.35 -1.27 -6.45
CA LEU A 155 19.53 -0.92 -7.61
C LEU A 155 19.23 0.59 -7.65
N VAL A 156 19.04 1.25 -6.50
CA VAL A 156 18.86 2.71 -6.44
C VAL A 156 20.12 3.44 -6.92
N GLU A 157 21.31 2.98 -6.52
CA GLU A 157 22.60 3.57 -6.91
C GLU A 157 22.92 3.33 -8.40
N GLU A 158 22.76 2.10 -8.87
CA GLU A 158 23.20 1.66 -10.19
C GLU A 158 22.10 1.74 -11.27
N GLY A 159 20.85 2.00 -10.91
CA GLY A 159 19.70 1.86 -11.79
C GLY A 159 19.78 2.62 -13.11
N LYS A 160 20.40 3.81 -13.12
CA LYS A 160 20.62 4.56 -14.37
C LYS A 160 21.61 3.84 -15.30
N THR A 161 22.65 3.23 -14.75
CA THR A 161 23.64 2.44 -15.51
C THR A 161 23.01 1.16 -16.06
N LEU A 162 22.01 0.62 -15.36
CA LEU A 162 21.23 -0.54 -15.76
C LEU A 162 20.09 -0.21 -16.74
N GLY A 163 19.95 1.06 -17.17
CA GLY A 163 19.00 1.50 -18.18
C GLY A 163 17.75 2.18 -17.64
N ALA A 164 17.52 2.19 -16.33
CA ALA A 164 16.37 2.86 -15.74
C ALA A 164 16.49 4.38 -15.88
N LYS A 165 15.38 5.05 -16.21
CA LYS A 165 15.30 6.51 -16.20
C LYS A 165 15.51 7.04 -14.77
N ARG A 166 14.94 6.35 -13.79
CA ARG A 166 15.04 6.67 -12.37
C ARG A 166 14.68 5.46 -11.51
N VAL A 167 15.31 5.31 -10.35
CA VAL A 167 14.91 4.37 -9.31
C VAL A 167 14.68 5.17 -8.03
N LEU A 168 13.50 5.01 -7.44
CA LEU A 168 13.05 5.75 -6.27
C LEU A 168 12.82 4.79 -5.10
N PRO A 169 13.57 4.90 -4.00
CA PRO A 169 13.29 4.12 -2.81
C PRO A 169 11.92 4.49 -2.25
N LEU A 170 11.17 3.51 -1.77
CA LEU A 170 9.88 3.71 -1.11
C LEU A 170 10.07 3.77 0.41
N ALA A 171 9.31 4.65 1.07
CA ALA A 171 9.30 4.77 2.52
C ALA A 171 8.42 3.67 3.14
N VAL A 172 8.87 2.42 3.04
CA VAL A 172 8.16 1.25 3.58
C VAL A 172 9.07 0.45 4.51
N SER A 173 8.46 -0.25 5.46
CA SER A 173 9.18 -1.00 6.51
C SER A 173 9.57 -2.42 6.11
N GLY A 174 9.18 -2.89 4.92
CA GLY A 174 9.42 -4.27 4.52
C GLY A 174 9.30 -4.52 3.02
N PRO A 175 9.71 -5.73 2.57
CA PRO A 175 9.66 -6.16 1.17
C PRO A 175 8.27 -6.72 0.85
N PHE A 176 7.27 -5.84 0.70
CA PHE A 176 5.88 -6.25 0.46
C PHE A 176 5.68 -6.80 -0.96
N HIS A 177 4.66 -7.67 -1.12
CA HIS A 177 4.29 -8.32 -2.39
C HIS A 177 5.39 -9.20 -2.96
#